data_901b134b011d426f3a99e7cb82f3d95e
#
_entry.id   901b134b011d426f3a99e7cb82f3d95e
#
_cell.length_a   1.000
_cell.length_b   1.000
_cell.length_c   1.000
_cell.angle_alpha   90.00
_cell.angle_beta   90.00
_cell.angle_gamma   90.00
#
_symmetry.space_group_name_H-M   'P 1'
#
loop_
_entity.id
_entity.type
_entity.pdbx_description
1 polymer ?
#
loop_
_entity_poly.entity_id
_entity_poly.type
_entity_poly.pdbx_seq_one_letter_code
_entity_poly.pdbx_strand_id
1 'polypeptide(L)'
;TLDRSSAASDVYKRQDIKSDPHFLDPFDVILNVGDADTAQTGGAYWCDEEIVTRVKAFVYNGGGFIGVGEPAAHQWQGKFFQLDDILGVEEENGFSLNTDRYNTTAHPDHFILADTNGDVDFGEGKKNIVALEGARVLLQNETELPFAVRNGCEVQMAVKEFGKGRGVYISGLPYSFKNSRVLYRAVLWAASAEAELHKWFSTNYNVEVHAYVKNGKYCVVNNTYEPQDTTVYVGDGSGFDLHLEPNEIKWYQI
;
A
#
# COMPACT_ATOMS: atom_id res chain seq x y z
N THR A 1 20.47 0.72 5.79
CA THR A 1 20.28 -0.33 6.80
C THR A 1 19.00 -1.08 6.54
N LEU A 2 19.06 -2.02 5.61
CA LEU A 2 18.00 -2.97 5.25
C LEU A 2 17.96 -4.15 6.21
N ASP A 3 18.00 -3.91 7.51
CA ASP A 3 18.17 -5.02 8.42
C ASP A 3 17.31 -4.90 9.68
N ARG A 4 16.01 -4.85 9.49
CA ARG A 4 15.02 -5.06 10.57
C ARG A 4 13.62 -5.31 10.02
N SER A 5 13.41 -6.36 9.25
CA SER A 5 12.07 -6.90 9.13
C SER A 5 12.05 -8.29 9.75
N SER A 6 11.58 -8.37 10.96
CA SER A 6 11.10 -9.63 11.52
C SER A 6 9.80 -9.35 12.26
N ALA A 7 8.87 -10.27 12.16
CA ALA A 7 7.56 -10.19 12.82
C ALA A 7 7.66 -9.94 14.34
N ALA A 8 8.78 -10.27 14.96
CA ALA A 8 9.05 -9.97 16.37
C ALA A 8 9.28 -8.48 16.66
N SER A 9 9.62 -7.67 15.66
CA SER A 9 9.83 -6.23 15.87
C SER A 9 8.51 -5.45 15.92
N ASP A 10 7.41 -5.99 15.41
CA ASP A 10 6.14 -5.25 15.31
C ASP A 10 5.42 -5.13 16.66
N VAL A 11 5.50 -6.11 17.53
CA VAL A 11 4.88 -6.05 18.86
C VAL A 11 5.56 -4.99 19.74
N TYR A 12 6.88 -4.85 19.63
CA TYR A 12 7.62 -3.84 20.40
C TYR A 12 7.38 -2.43 19.85
N LYS A 13 7.29 -2.25 18.55
CA LYS A 13 7.08 -0.94 17.91
C LYS A 13 5.76 -0.27 18.30
N ARG A 14 4.70 -1.02 18.58
CA ARG A 14 3.42 -0.44 19.00
C ARG A 14 3.47 0.14 20.40
N GLN A 15 4.17 -0.51 21.33
CA GLN A 15 4.46 0.05 22.65
C GLN A 15 5.36 1.28 22.53
N ASP A 16 6.30 1.29 21.58
CA ASP A 16 7.18 2.41 21.31
C ASP A 16 6.40 3.62 20.78
N ILE A 17 5.41 3.43 19.90
CA ILE A 17 4.49 4.51 19.47
C ILE A 17 3.82 5.17 20.67
N LYS A 18 3.43 4.40 21.68
CA LYS A 18 2.77 4.92 22.88
C LYS A 18 3.75 5.56 23.86
N SER A 19 4.94 5.01 24.02
CA SER A 19 5.92 5.48 25.01
C SER A 19 6.77 6.66 24.53
N ASP A 20 6.99 6.77 23.22
CA ASP A 20 7.79 7.84 22.62
C ASP A 20 6.97 8.65 21.60
N PRO A 21 6.66 9.92 21.88
CA PRO A 21 5.93 10.79 20.96
C PRO A 21 6.66 11.05 19.63
N HIS A 22 7.98 10.84 19.60
CA HIS A 22 8.84 11.05 18.44
C HIS A 22 9.17 9.76 17.69
N PHE A 23 8.60 8.62 18.12
CA PHE A 23 8.89 7.32 17.52
C PHE A 23 8.63 7.27 16.01
N LEU A 24 7.59 7.96 15.55
CA LEU A 24 7.20 7.96 14.14
C LEU A 24 7.97 8.99 13.29
N ASP A 25 8.67 9.96 13.89
CA ASP A 25 9.36 11.04 13.17
C ASP A 25 10.35 10.59 12.07
N PRO A 26 11.10 9.47 12.23
CA PRO A 26 12.04 9.04 11.21
C PRO A 26 11.42 8.26 10.04
N PHE A 27 10.12 8.04 10.03
CA PHE A 27 9.42 7.26 9.00
C PHE A 27 8.61 8.16 8.07
N ASP A 28 8.54 7.78 6.81
CA ASP A 28 7.70 8.46 5.81
C ASP A 28 6.33 7.77 5.67
N VAL A 29 6.28 6.44 5.84
CA VAL A 29 5.07 5.63 5.63
C VAL A 29 4.95 4.53 6.67
N ILE A 30 3.74 4.32 7.18
CA ILE A 30 3.36 3.14 7.96
C ILE A 30 2.66 2.15 7.02
N LEU A 31 3.09 0.89 7.05
CA LEU A 31 2.45 -0.20 6.33
C LEU A 31 1.83 -1.17 7.35
N ASN A 32 0.52 -1.40 7.25
CA ASN A 32 -0.24 -2.31 8.10
C ASN A 32 -0.99 -3.33 7.25
N VAL A 33 -0.63 -4.61 7.38
CA VAL A 33 -1.10 -5.67 6.48
C VAL A 33 -1.57 -6.91 7.23
N GLY A 34 -2.52 -7.61 6.66
CA GLY A 34 -3.02 -8.90 7.13
C GLY A 34 -4.45 -8.86 7.65
N ASP A 35 -4.84 -9.94 8.30
CA ASP A 35 -6.20 -10.12 8.82
C ASP A 35 -6.37 -9.42 10.18
N ALA A 36 -7.61 -9.04 10.49
CA ALA A 36 -7.98 -8.45 11.76
C ALA A 36 -7.57 -9.34 12.95
N ASP A 37 -7.33 -8.70 14.08
CA ASP A 37 -7.02 -9.36 15.36
C ASP A 37 -5.77 -10.27 15.34
N THR A 38 -4.92 -10.10 14.33
CA THR A 38 -3.61 -10.78 14.24
C THR A 38 -2.49 -9.94 14.83
N ALA A 39 -1.36 -10.57 15.10
CA ALA A 39 -0.14 -9.87 15.54
C ALA A 39 0.37 -8.87 14.48
N GLN A 40 0.14 -9.15 13.20
CA GLN A 40 0.55 -8.32 12.09
C GLN A 40 -0.27 -7.02 12.01
N THR A 41 -1.59 -7.10 12.13
CA THR A 41 -2.48 -5.93 12.07
C THR A 41 -2.59 -5.16 13.37
N GLY A 42 -2.39 -5.82 14.51
CA GLY A 42 -2.43 -5.17 15.83
C GLY A 42 -3.66 -5.43 16.67
N GLY A 43 -4.74 -5.90 16.09
CA GLY A 43 -5.94 -6.30 16.85
C GLY A 43 -6.39 -5.24 17.86
N ALA A 44 -6.56 -5.65 19.11
CA ALA A 44 -7.03 -4.80 20.20
C ALA A 44 -6.17 -3.55 20.51
N TYR A 45 -4.96 -3.43 19.99
CA TYR A 45 -4.19 -2.17 20.09
C TYR A 45 -4.88 -0.99 19.40
N TRP A 46 -5.73 -1.27 18.41
CA TRP A 46 -6.51 -0.23 17.74
C TRP A 46 -7.69 0.30 18.56
N CYS A 47 -7.98 -0.29 19.74
CA CYS A 47 -8.86 0.27 20.76
C CYS A 47 -8.16 1.33 21.62
N ASP A 48 -6.84 1.45 21.56
CA ASP A 48 -6.06 2.43 22.31
C ASP A 48 -6.10 3.79 21.59
N GLU A 49 -6.88 4.71 22.14
CA GLU A 49 -7.08 6.05 21.57
C GLU A 49 -5.77 6.83 21.44
N GLU A 50 -4.77 6.58 22.31
CA GLU A 50 -3.48 7.25 22.21
C GLU A 50 -2.71 6.79 20.98
N ILE A 51 -2.69 5.49 20.70
CA ILE A 51 -2.04 4.93 19.48
C ILE A 51 -2.74 5.46 18.24
N VAL A 52 -4.07 5.36 18.18
CA VAL A 52 -4.87 5.87 17.06
C VAL A 52 -4.62 7.36 16.82
N THR A 53 -4.62 8.15 17.90
CA THR A 53 -4.39 9.60 17.80
C THR A 53 -2.98 9.93 17.29
N ARG A 54 -1.95 9.19 17.73
CA ARG A 54 -0.57 9.41 17.27
C ARG A 54 -0.38 9.04 15.81
N VAL A 55 -0.95 7.92 15.37
CA VAL A 55 -0.92 7.53 13.96
C VAL A 55 -1.68 8.55 13.10
N LYS A 56 -2.85 9.01 13.54
CA LYS A 56 -3.60 10.08 12.85
C LYS A 56 -2.79 11.38 12.79
N ALA A 57 -2.15 11.77 13.87
CA ALA A 57 -1.30 12.97 13.90
C ALA A 57 -0.11 12.85 12.95
N PHE A 58 0.54 11.67 12.88
CA PHE A 58 1.61 11.38 11.94
C PHE A 58 1.16 11.59 10.49
N VAL A 59 0.03 10.98 10.10
CA VAL A 59 -0.51 11.13 8.74
C VAL A 59 -0.96 12.58 8.49
N TYR A 60 -1.68 13.19 9.44
CA TYR A 60 -2.15 14.58 9.30
C TYR A 60 -1.00 15.56 9.03
N ASN A 61 0.17 15.31 9.60
CA ASN A 61 1.36 16.14 9.45
C ASN A 61 2.19 15.86 8.19
N GLY A 62 1.82 14.87 7.39
CA GLY A 62 2.45 14.60 6.09
C GLY A 62 2.96 13.17 5.90
N GLY A 63 2.86 12.30 6.89
CA GLY A 63 3.18 10.88 6.76
C GLY A 63 2.16 10.12 5.92
N GLY A 64 2.53 8.93 5.47
CA GLY A 64 1.66 8.03 4.72
C GLY A 64 1.17 6.84 5.56
N PHE A 65 -0.01 6.32 5.23
CA PHE A 65 -0.50 5.06 5.79
C PHE A 65 -1.03 4.17 4.68
N ILE A 66 -0.51 2.94 4.60
CA ILE A 66 -0.96 1.93 3.63
C ILE A 66 -1.54 0.76 4.40
N GLY A 67 -2.79 0.44 4.10
CA GLY A 67 -3.47 -0.71 4.66
C GLY A 67 -3.78 -1.77 3.61
N VAL A 68 -3.49 -3.04 3.92
CA VAL A 68 -3.78 -4.17 3.04
C VAL A 68 -4.57 -5.23 3.82
N GLY A 69 -5.69 -5.69 3.26
CA GLY A 69 -6.56 -6.66 3.89
C GLY A 69 -7.49 -6.02 4.93
N GLU A 70 -7.22 -6.26 6.18
CA GLU A 70 -7.96 -5.72 7.33
C GLU A 70 -7.08 -4.82 8.22
N PRO A 71 -6.54 -3.72 7.66
CA PRO A 71 -5.61 -2.85 8.36
C PRO A 71 -6.31 -2.06 9.47
N ALA A 72 -5.64 -1.89 10.60
CA ALA A 72 -6.18 -1.18 11.76
C ALA A 72 -7.58 -1.67 12.17
N ALA A 73 -7.86 -2.94 11.92
CA ALA A 73 -9.18 -3.51 12.10
C ALA A 73 -9.32 -4.14 13.47
N HIS A 74 -10.37 -3.73 14.15
CA HIS A 74 -10.88 -4.33 15.37
C HIS A 74 -12.30 -3.79 15.59
N GLN A 75 -13.27 -4.67 15.81
CA GLN A 75 -14.65 -4.22 16.03
C GLN A 75 -14.76 -3.43 17.33
N TRP A 76 -14.77 -2.12 17.23
CA TRP A 76 -14.81 -1.20 18.37
C TRP A 76 -15.65 0.05 18.08
N GLN A 77 -16.49 0.45 19.01
CA GLN A 77 -17.33 1.65 18.93
C GLN A 77 -18.14 1.79 17.61
N GLY A 78 -18.60 0.65 17.06
CA GLY A 78 -19.40 0.64 15.84
C GLY A 78 -18.61 0.75 14.55
N LYS A 79 -17.28 0.72 14.60
CA LYS A 79 -16.38 0.72 13.46
C LYS A 79 -15.58 -0.57 13.42
N PHE A 80 -15.23 -1.00 12.22
CA PHE A 80 -14.29 -2.09 11.99
C PHE A 80 -12.88 -1.55 11.74
N PHE A 81 -12.71 -0.61 10.80
CA PHE A 81 -11.44 0.08 10.59
C PHE A 81 -11.30 1.28 11.52
N GLN A 82 -10.38 1.22 12.47
CA GLN A 82 -10.17 2.31 13.43
C GLN A 82 -9.47 3.55 12.82
N LEU A 83 -8.93 3.41 11.59
CA LEU A 83 -8.37 4.48 10.76
C LEU A 83 -9.18 4.70 9.48
N ASP A 84 -10.50 4.54 9.54
CA ASP A 84 -11.44 4.71 8.43
C ASP A 84 -11.32 6.10 7.77
N ASP A 85 -11.08 7.12 8.55
CA ASP A 85 -10.89 8.50 8.10
C ASP A 85 -9.60 8.71 7.27
N ILE A 86 -8.55 7.92 7.54
CA ILE A 86 -7.32 7.92 6.76
C ILE A 86 -7.46 7.01 5.53
N LEU A 87 -7.98 5.80 5.72
CA LEU A 87 -8.12 4.81 4.65
C LEU A 87 -9.20 5.19 3.62
N GLY A 88 -10.19 5.98 4.04
CA GLY A 88 -11.33 6.36 3.21
C GLY A 88 -12.31 5.22 2.94
N VAL A 89 -12.26 4.15 3.73
CA VAL A 89 -13.10 2.98 3.58
C VAL A 89 -13.56 2.46 4.93
N GLU A 90 -14.68 1.71 4.92
CA GLU A 90 -15.18 0.98 6.08
C GLU A 90 -15.73 -0.38 5.62
N GLU A 91 -15.78 -1.35 6.51
CA GLU A 91 -16.46 -2.60 6.29
C GLU A 91 -17.94 -2.48 6.66
N GLU A 92 -18.83 -2.97 5.79
CA GLU A 92 -20.25 -3.07 6.08
C GLU A 92 -20.50 -4.32 6.94
N ASN A 93 -20.66 -4.11 8.22
CA ASN A 93 -20.91 -5.17 9.21
C ASN A 93 -22.39 -5.32 9.51
N GLY A 94 -23.17 -5.79 8.58
CA GLY A 94 -24.58 -6.05 8.84
C GLY A 94 -25.50 -5.86 7.65
N PHE A 95 -26.77 -5.79 7.94
CA PHE A 95 -27.79 -5.59 6.91
C PHE A 95 -28.01 -4.09 6.70
N SER A 96 -27.24 -3.48 5.82
CA SER A 96 -27.54 -2.13 5.37
C SER A 96 -28.59 -2.18 4.25
N LEU A 97 -29.68 -1.47 4.43
CA LEU A 97 -30.63 -1.19 3.36
C LEU A 97 -30.17 -0.02 2.47
N ASN A 98 -29.09 0.64 2.84
CA ASN A 98 -28.53 1.75 2.09
C ASN A 98 -27.59 1.24 0.99
N THR A 99 -28.16 0.91 -0.15
CA THR A 99 -27.40 0.46 -1.32
C THR A 99 -26.58 1.57 -1.98
N ASP A 100 -26.76 2.82 -1.59
CA ASP A 100 -26.00 3.96 -2.17
C ASP A 100 -24.52 3.91 -1.81
N ARG A 101 -24.15 3.27 -0.71
CA ARG A 101 -22.76 3.01 -0.32
C ARG A 101 -21.97 2.19 -1.34
N TYR A 102 -22.67 1.39 -2.16
CA TYR A 102 -22.07 0.56 -3.20
C TYR A 102 -22.15 1.21 -4.59
N ASN A 103 -22.56 2.47 -4.68
CA ASN A 103 -22.59 3.24 -5.91
C ASN A 103 -21.31 4.08 -6.03
N THR A 104 -20.19 3.42 -6.27
CA THR A 104 -18.93 4.10 -6.50
C THR A 104 -18.56 4.09 -7.97
N THR A 105 -17.68 5.01 -8.37
CA THR A 105 -17.07 5.03 -9.69
C THR A 105 -15.58 4.89 -9.52
N ALA A 106 -15.00 3.89 -10.16
CA ALA A 106 -13.55 3.71 -10.12
C ALA A 106 -12.84 4.72 -11.03
N HIS A 107 -11.71 5.19 -10.57
CA HIS A 107 -10.83 6.14 -11.25
C HIS A 107 -9.42 5.54 -11.38
N PRO A 108 -9.21 4.59 -12.33
CA PRO A 108 -7.95 3.85 -12.45
C PRO A 108 -6.80 4.71 -12.97
N ASP A 109 -7.08 5.93 -13.47
CA ASP A 109 -6.05 6.90 -13.86
C ASP A 109 -5.40 7.51 -12.62
N HIS A 110 -4.47 6.77 -12.04
CA HIS A 110 -3.75 7.16 -10.84
C HIS A 110 -2.30 6.68 -10.88
N PHE A 111 -1.38 7.45 -10.28
CA PHE A 111 0.04 7.14 -10.20
C PHE A 111 0.32 5.69 -9.75
N ILE A 112 -0.40 5.20 -8.76
CA ILE A 112 -0.22 3.85 -8.20
C ILE A 112 -0.42 2.76 -9.28
N LEU A 113 -1.36 2.96 -10.20
CA LEU A 113 -1.78 1.97 -11.20
C LEU A 113 -1.16 2.16 -12.58
N ALA A 114 -0.36 3.20 -12.79
CA ALA A 114 0.09 3.60 -14.12
C ALA A 114 0.85 2.51 -14.89
N ASP A 115 1.58 1.62 -14.18
CA ASP A 115 2.32 0.51 -14.82
C ASP A 115 1.44 -0.72 -15.10
N THR A 116 0.30 -0.86 -14.43
CA THR A 116 -0.51 -2.09 -14.46
C THR A 116 -1.75 -1.98 -15.34
N ASN A 117 -2.07 -0.76 -15.81
CA ASN A 117 -3.34 -0.47 -16.52
C ASN A 117 -4.58 -0.91 -15.72
N GLY A 118 -4.50 -0.90 -14.38
CA GLY A 118 -5.58 -1.35 -13.51
C GLY A 118 -5.70 -2.87 -13.33
N ASP A 119 -4.83 -3.65 -13.96
CA ASP A 119 -4.78 -5.11 -13.79
C ASP A 119 -3.97 -5.46 -12.54
N VAL A 120 -4.65 -5.59 -11.41
CA VAL A 120 -4.09 -5.93 -10.10
C VAL A 120 -4.75 -7.20 -9.59
N ASP A 121 -3.94 -8.14 -9.11
CA ASP A 121 -4.45 -9.34 -8.45
C ASP A 121 -4.68 -9.04 -6.96
N PHE A 122 -5.93 -9.14 -6.53
CA PHE A 122 -6.32 -8.95 -5.13
C PHE A 122 -6.44 -10.28 -4.35
N GLY A 123 -6.25 -11.42 -5.04
CA GLY A 123 -6.51 -12.74 -4.45
C GLY A 123 -7.97 -12.86 -4.00
N GLU A 124 -8.20 -13.44 -2.83
CA GLU A 124 -9.55 -13.47 -2.25
C GLU A 124 -10.05 -12.09 -1.82
N GLY A 125 -9.16 -11.17 -1.53
CA GLY A 125 -9.46 -9.78 -1.15
C GLY A 125 -10.50 -9.63 -0.04
N LYS A 126 -10.46 -8.57 0.73
CA LYS A 126 -11.50 -8.30 1.72
C LYS A 126 -12.81 -7.90 1.04
N LYS A 127 -13.93 -8.48 1.50
CA LYS A 127 -15.28 -8.24 1.00
C LYS A 127 -16.02 -7.19 1.83
N ASN A 128 -17.16 -6.73 1.31
CA ASN A 128 -18.06 -5.78 1.97
C ASN A 128 -17.42 -4.42 2.27
N ILE A 129 -16.45 -4.00 1.49
CA ILE A 129 -15.77 -2.72 1.67
C ILE A 129 -16.49 -1.63 0.90
N VAL A 130 -16.84 -0.57 1.61
CA VAL A 130 -17.52 0.62 1.08
C VAL A 130 -16.64 1.85 1.19
N ALA A 131 -16.75 2.75 0.21
CA ALA A 131 -16.04 4.02 0.24
C ALA A 131 -16.74 5.01 1.18
N LEU A 132 -15.93 5.79 1.90
CA LEU A 132 -16.37 6.91 2.70
C LEU A 132 -16.18 8.24 1.95
N GLU A 133 -16.79 9.29 2.48
CA GLU A 133 -16.68 10.64 1.92
C GLU A 133 -15.21 11.08 1.78
N GLY A 134 -14.90 11.66 0.64
CA GLY A 134 -13.56 12.15 0.31
C GLY A 134 -12.57 11.06 -0.16
N ALA A 135 -12.96 9.80 -0.18
CA ALA A 135 -12.14 8.74 -0.78
C ALA A 135 -12.23 8.77 -2.31
N ARG A 136 -11.09 8.55 -2.97
CA ARG A 136 -11.01 8.27 -4.40
C ARG A 136 -10.84 6.76 -4.60
N VAL A 137 -11.86 6.10 -5.10
CA VAL A 137 -11.80 4.68 -5.46
C VAL A 137 -10.98 4.53 -6.72
N LEU A 138 -9.95 3.69 -6.70
CA LEU A 138 -9.10 3.42 -7.85
C LEU A 138 -9.55 2.17 -8.59
N LEU A 139 -9.87 1.10 -7.85
CA LEU A 139 -10.37 -0.16 -8.39
C LEU A 139 -11.52 -0.67 -7.52
N GLN A 140 -12.47 -1.31 -8.17
CA GLN A 140 -13.67 -1.87 -7.54
C GLN A 140 -14.04 -3.20 -8.20
N ASN A 141 -14.79 -4.01 -7.50
CA ASN A 141 -15.37 -5.25 -7.99
C ASN A 141 -16.89 -5.16 -7.97
N GLU A 142 -17.54 -5.69 -8.99
CA GLU A 142 -19.01 -5.84 -8.97
C GLU A 142 -19.41 -6.94 -7.99
N THR A 143 -20.42 -6.66 -7.19
CA THR A 143 -20.95 -7.60 -6.22
C THR A 143 -22.50 -7.64 -6.27
N GLU A 144 -23.06 -8.81 -6.03
CA GLU A 144 -24.49 -8.96 -5.85
C GLU A 144 -24.87 -8.52 -4.43
N LEU A 145 -25.65 -7.47 -4.33
CA LEU A 145 -26.11 -6.99 -3.02
C LEU A 145 -27.23 -7.90 -2.47
N PRO A 146 -27.07 -8.45 -1.26
CA PRO A 146 -27.96 -9.47 -0.69
C PRO A 146 -29.35 -8.87 -0.58
N PHE A 147 -30.11 -8.35 -0.76
CA PHE A 147 -31.45 -7.77 -0.64
C PHE A 147 -31.73 -6.62 -1.64
N ALA A 148 -30.85 -6.43 -2.61
CA ALA A 148 -31.02 -5.43 -3.65
C ALA A 148 -31.38 -6.09 -4.99
N VAL A 149 -32.16 -5.39 -5.80
CA VAL A 149 -32.54 -5.83 -7.16
C VAL A 149 -31.41 -5.53 -8.17
N ARG A 150 -30.33 -4.92 -7.73
CA ARG A 150 -29.21 -4.48 -8.58
C ARG A 150 -27.88 -4.91 -7.99
N ASN A 151 -26.88 -5.04 -8.84
CA ASN A 151 -25.50 -5.19 -8.42
C ASN A 151 -24.99 -3.86 -7.84
N GLY A 152 -24.07 -3.95 -6.94
CA GLY A 152 -23.28 -2.84 -6.42
C GLY A 152 -21.79 -3.04 -6.72
N CYS A 153 -20.96 -2.17 -6.19
CA CYS A 153 -19.51 -2.24 -6.33
C CYS A 153 -18.85 -2.19 -4.97
N GLU A 154 -17.96 -3.14 -4.71
CA GLU A 154 -17.09 -3.17 -3.54
C GLU A 154 -15.75 -2.53 -3.86
N VAL A 155 -15.19 -1.81 -2.91
CA VAL A 155 -13.89 -1.17 -3.07
C VAL A 155 -12.79 -2.23 -2.97
N GLN A 156 -11.93 -2.31 -3.99
CA GLN A 156 -10.71 -3.12 -3.95
C GLN A 156 -9.47 -2.28 -3.65
N MET A 157 -9.45 -1.04 -4.16
CA MET A 157 -8.37 -0.09 -3.87
C MET A 157 -8.93 1.32 -3.79
N ALA A 158 -8.55 2.04 -2.76
CA ALA A 158 -8.90 3.45 -2.58
C ALA A 158 -7.73 4.25 -2.03
N VAL A 159 -7.75 5.56 -2.28
CA VAL A 159 -6.81 6.52 -1.71
C VAL A 159 -7.57 7.70 -1.12
N LYS A 160 -6.97 8.32 -0.10
CA LYS A 160 -7.52 9.50 0.53
C LYS A 160 -6.43 10.43 1.02
N GLU A 161 -6.64 11.73 0.88
CA GLU A 161 -5.82 12.72 1.55
C GLU A 161 -6.35 12.96 2.96
N PHE A 162 -5.44 13.05 3.93
CA PHE A 162 -5.77 13.32 5.33
C PHE A 162 -4.79 14.33 5.90
N GLY A 163 -5.25 15.58 6.06
CA GLY A 163 -4.38 16.69 6.40
C GLY A 163 -3.37 16.96 5.29
N LYS A 164 -2.09 16.82 5.59
CA LYS A 164 -0.99 16.92 4.62
C LYS A 164 -0.52 15.56 4.11
N GLY A 165 -0.97 14.48 4.73
CA GLY A 165 -0.57 13.12 4.40
C GLY A 165 -1.62 12.36 3.61
N ARG A 166 -1.36 11.07 3.37
CA ARG A 166 -2.12 10.25 2.43
C ARG A 166 -2.36 8.85 2.96
N GLY A 167 -3.57 8.35 2.77
CA GLY A 167 -3.96 6.98 3.06
C GLY A 167 -4.19 6.17 1.79
N VAL A 168 -3.80 4.89 1.82
CA VAL A 168 -4.06 3.92 0.76
C VAL A 168 -4.71 2.69 1.38
N TYR A 169 -5.78 2.23 0.78
CA TYR A 169 -6.42 0.96 1.10
C TYR A 169 -6.30 0.00 -0.07
N ILE A 170 -5.97 -1.25 0.20
CA ILE A 170 -5.90 -2.36 -0.76
C ILE A 170 -6.57 -3.58 -0.14
N SER A 171 -7.60 -4.15 -0.77
CA SER A 171 -8.40 -5.24 -0.19
C SER A 171 -7.64 -6.56 -0.04
N GLY A 172 -6.59 -6.77 -0.82
CA GLY A 172 -5.68 -7.91 -0.78
C GLY A 172 -4.56 -7.69 -1.78
N LEU A 173 -3.38 -8.25 -1.51
CA LEU A 173 -2.23 -8.07 -2.38
C LEU A 173 -1.31 -9.31 -2.31
N PRO A 174 -1.71 -10.44 -2.93
CA PRO A 174 -0.86 -11.62 -2.98
C PRO A 174 0.46 -11.30 -3.70
N TYR A 175 1.53 -12.00 -3.33
CA TYR A 175 2.83 -11.74 -3.90
C TYR A 175 2.87 -12.05 -5.40
N SER A 176 3.27 -11.05 -6.18
CA SER A 176 3.70 -11.17 -7.57
C SER A 176 4.60 -9.99 -7.91
N PHE A 177 5.39 -10.08 -8.98
CA PHE A 177 6.21 -8.94 -9.42
C PHE A 177 5.36 -7.70 -9.75
N LYS A 178 4.19 -7.91 -10.38
CA LYS A 178 3.23 -6.84 -10.68
C LYS A 178 2.70 -6.19 -9.40
N ASN A 179 2.25 -6.99 -8.44
CA ASN A 179 1.73 -6.48 -7.17
C ASN A 179 2.82 -5.79 -6.33
N SER A 180 4.06 -6.29 -6.40
CA SER A 180 5.19 -5.60 -5.76
C SER A 180 5.43 -4.22 -6.35
N ARG A 181 5.23 -4.05 -7.67
CA ARG A 181 5.29 -2.74 -8.32
C ARG A 181 4.16 -1.82 -7.87
N VAL A 182 2.93 -2.34 -7.73
CA VAL A 182 1.79 -1.59 -7.18
C VAL A 182 2.11 -1.10 -5.76
N LEU A 183 2.61 -1.99 -4.90
CA LEU A 183 2.99 -1.63 -3.54
C LEU A 183 4.10 -0.58 -3.51
N TYR A 184 5.13 -0.73 -4.32
CA TYR A 184 6.22 0.25 -4.42
C TYR A 184 5.70 1.64 -4.80
N ARG A 185 4.83 1.72 -5.82
CA ARG A 185 4.21 2.99 -6.21
C ARG A 185 3.26 3.54 -5.13
N ALA A 186 2.54 2.67 -4.43
CA ALA A 186 1.71 3.08 -3.30
C ALA A 186 2.55 3.71 -2.17
N VAL A 187 3.72 3.12 -1.87
CA VAL A 187 4.67 3.68 -0.89
C VAL A 187 5.16 5.06 -1.33
N LEU A 188 5.60 5.21 -2.58
CA LEU A 188 6.06 6.51 -3.09
C LEU A 188 4.94 7.56 -3.05
N TRP A 189 3.71 7.18 -3.44
CA TRP A 189 2.59 8.10 -3.40
C TRP A 189 2.22 8.49 -1.96
N ALA A 190 2.15 7.54 -1.05
CA ALA A 190 1.84 7.79 0.36
C ALA A 190 2.90 8.68 1.04
N ALA A 191 4.17 8.51 0.65
CA ALA A 191 5.29 9.34 1.10
C ALA A 191 5.38 10.72 0.42
N SER A 192 4.50 11.03 -0.54
CA SER A 192 4.61 12.25 -1.40
C SER A 192 5.95 12.34 -2.14
N ALA A 193 6.48 11.20 -2.56
CA ALA A 193 7.80 11.02 -3.17
C ALA A 193 7.73 10.44 -4.59
N GLU A 194 6.68 10.75 -5.35
CA GLU A 194 6.44 10.21 -6.70
C GLU A 194 7.59 10.52 -7.67
N ALA A 195 8.30 11.62 -7.46
CA ALA A 195 9.46 12.00 -8.26
C ALA A 195 10.66 11.05 -8.11
N GLU A 196 10.67 10.25 -7.04
CA GLU A 196 11.73 9.26 -6.79
C GLU A 196 11.55 7.97 -7.63
N LEU A 197 10.40 7.80 -8.29
CA LEU A 197 10.09 6.59 -9.08
C LEU A 197 11.18 6.28 -10.12
N HIS A 198 11.69 7.30 -10.81
CA HIS A 198 12.71 7.12 -11.84
C HIS A 198 14.16 7.17 -11.30
N LYS A 199 14.36 6.81 -10.02
CA LYS A 199 15.67 6.60 -9.43
C LYS A 199 15.81 5.14 -9.02
N TRP A 200 16.83 4.47 -9.54
CA TRP A 200 17.07 3.04 -9.27
C TRP A 200 15.89 2.15 -9.64
N PHE A 201 15.41 2.29 -10.85
CA PHE A 201 14.17 1.71 -11.33
C PHE A 201 14.35 0.99 -12.67
N SER A 202 13.58 -0.08 -12.89
CA SER A 202 13.48 -0.80 -14.15
C SER A 202 12.05 -0.74 -14.68
N THR A 203 11.86 -0.58 -15.98
CA THR A 203 10.53 -0.61 -16.62
C THR A 203 9.95 -2.02 -16.67
N ASN A 204 10.78 -3.06 -16.58
CA ASN A 204 10.36 -4.45 -16.62
C ASN A 204 10.16 -5.01 -15.19
N TYR A 205 9.01 -5.60 -14.90
CA TYR A 205 8.70 -6.18 -13.57
C TYR A 205 9.63 -7.31 -13.14
N ASN A 206 10.21 -8.03 -14.10
CA ASN A 206 11.07 -9.16 -13.87
C ASN A 206 12.54 -8.76 -13.62
N VAL A 207 12.81 -7.46 -13.70
CA VAL A 207 14.15 -6.91 -13.53
C VAL A 207 14.17 -5.93 -12.37
N GLU A 208 15.09 -6.15 -11.44
CA GLU A 208 15.27 -5.30 -10.26
C GLU A 208 16.57 -4.48 -10.35
N VAL A 209 16.54 -3.29 -9.76
CA VAL A 209 17.73 -2.43 -9.61
C VAL A 209 18.04 -2.28 -8.14
N HIS A 210 19.20 -2.74 -7.71
CA HIS A 210 19.65 -2.66 -6.32
C HIS A 210 20.82 -1.67 -6.18
N ALA A 211 20.58 -0.53 -5.53
CA ALA A 211 21.57 0.52 -5.34
C ALA A 211 22.28 0.42 -4.01
N TYR A 212 23.60 0.38 -4.07
CA TYR A 212 24.51 0.41 -2.92
C TYR A 212 25.26 1.74 -2.91
N VAL A 213 24.52 2.82 -2.76
CA VAL A 213 25.03 4.21 -2.92
C VAL A 213 26.26 4.47 -2.07
N LYS A 214 26.27 4.00 -0.80
CA LYS A 214 27.43 4.13 0.11
C LYS A 214 28.67 3.41 -0.39
N ASN A 215 28.51 2.42 -1.26
CA ASN A 215 29.60 1.63 -1.84
C ASN A 215 29.95 2.07 -3.27
N GLY A 216 29.29 3.14 -3.78
CA GLY A 216 29.54 3.68 -5.11
C GLY A 216 29.14 2.73 -6.25
N LYS A 217 28.18 1.81 -6.05
CA LYS A 217 27.81 0.82 -7.05
C LYS A 217 26.34 0.43 -6.98
N TYR A 218 25.85 -0.14 -8.08
CA TYR A 218 24.53 -0.76 -8.16
C TYR A 218 24.59 -2.03 -9.02
N CYS A 219 23.57 -2.87 -8.92
CA CYS A 219 23.40 -3.98 -9.83
C CYS A 219 21.97 -4.02 -10.40
N VAL A 220 21.86 -4.63 -11.57
CA VAL A 220 20.60 -4.94 -12.24
C VAL A 220 20.49 -6.45 -12.34
N VAL A 221 19.35 -6.99 -11.93
CA VAL A 221 19.12 -8.43 -11.78
C VAL A 221 17.92 -8.86 -12.60
N ASN A 222 18.09 -9.85 -13.46
CA ASN A 222 16.98 -10.57 -14.08
C ASN A 222 16.58 -11.71 -13.16
N ASN A 223 15.38 -11.67 -12.59
CA ASN A 223 14.85 -12.67 -11.65
C ASN A 223 14.15 -13.86 -12.34
N THR A 224 14.33 -14.01 -13.65
CA THR A 224 13.65 -15.06 -14.42
C THR A 224 14.61 -15.98 -15.17
N TYR A 225 14.09 -17.09 -15.65
CA TYR A 225 14.80 -18.05 -16.51
C TYR A 225 14.70 -17.72 -18.01
N GLU A 226 14.17 -16.54 -18.34
CA GLU A 226 14.03 -16.05 -19.71
C GLU A 226 14.84 -14.76 -19.90
N PRO A 227 15.38 -14.46 -21.09
CA PRO A 227 16.00 -13.18 -21.37
C PRO A 227 15.02 -12.03 -21.15
N GLN A 228 15.51 -10.90 -20.67
CA GLN A 228 14.69 -9.72 -20.40
C GLN A 228 15.31 -8.46 -21.01
N ASP A 229 14.46 -7.66 -21.66
CA ASP A 229 14.79 -6.31 -22.11
C ASP A 229 14.12 -5.30 -21.19
N THR A 230 14.84 -4.23 -20.85
CA THR A 230 14.34 -3.18 -19.95
C THR A 230 15.05 -1.86 -20.21
N THR A 231 14.40 -0.77 -19.82
CA THR A 231 15.07 0.51 -19.59
C THR A 231 15.34 0.64 -18.09
N VAL A 232 16.60 0.87 -17.74
CA VAL A 232 17.05 1.09 -16.36
C VAL A 232 17.22 2.57 -16.11
N TYR A 233 16.66 3.07 -15.02
CA TYR A 233 16.87 4.45 -14.54
C TYR A 233 17.78 4.40 -13.29
N VAL A 234 18.78 5.29 -13.27
CA VAL A 234 19.76 5.37 -12.18
C VAL A 234 19.51 6.57 -11.25
N GLY A 235 20.39 6.79 -10.27
CA GLY A 235 20.16 7.73 -9.17
C GLY A 235 19.95 9.19 -9.56
N ASP A 236 20.44 9.64 -10.71
CA ASP A 236 20.22 10.98 -11.26
C ASP A 236 18.98 11.07 -12.17
N GLY A 237 18.27 9.95 -12.35
CA GLY A 237 17.09 9.84 -13.22
C GLY A 237 17.43 9.62 -14.70
N SER A 238 18.71 9.52 -15.08
CA SER A 238 19.09 9.12 -16.42
C SER A 238 18.76 7.66 -16.68
N GLY A 239 18.41 7.31 -17.93
CA GLY A 239 18.02 5.96 -18.31
C GLY A 239 18.85 5.41 -19.46
N PHE A 240 18.98 4.07 -19.50
CA PHE A 240 19.59 3.36 -20.62
C PHE A 240 18.91 2.00 -20.83
N ASP A 241 18.90 1.55 -22.08
CA ASP A 241 18.35 0.25 -22.42
C ASP A 241 19.35 -0.87 -22.11
N LEU A 242 18.84 -1.98 -21.58
CA LEU A 242 19.63 -3.10 -21.12
C LEU A 242 18.97 -4.41 -21.51
N HIS A 243 19.76 -5.31 -22.07
CA HIS A 243 19.43 -6.71 -22.25
C HIS A 243 20.13 -7.56 -21.20
N LEU A 244 19.39 -8.48 -20.58
CA LEU A 244 19.87 -9.41 -19.56
C LEU A 244 19.53 -10.84 -19.97
N GLU A 245 20.52 -11.72 -19.88
CA GLU A 245 20.33 -13.15 -20.02
C GLU A 245 19.57 -13.75 -18.80
N PRO A 246 19.07 -14.98 -18.87
CA PRO A 246 18.39 -15.63 -17.75
C PRO A 246 19.22 -15.63 -16.47
N ASN A 247 18.64 -15.17 -15.35
CA ASN A 247 19.29 -15.04 -14.02
C ASN A 247 20.57 -14.19 -14.02
N GLU A 248 20.76 -13.33 -15.00
CA GLU A 248 21.97 -12.50 -15.09
C GLU A 248 21.93 -11.35 -14.07
N ILE A 249 23.10 -11.07 -13.49
CA ILE A 249 23.36 -9.93 -12.61
C ILE A 249 24.46 -9.09 -13.24
N LYS A 250 24.17 -7.84 -13.60
CA LYS A 250 25.16 -6.88 -14.08
C LYS A 250 25.45 -5.82 -13.02
N TRP A 251 26.75 -5.60 -12.76
CA TRP A 251 27.23 -4.60 -11.81
C TRP A 251 27.74 -3.37 -12.52
N TYR A 252 27.45 -2.20 -11.93
CA TYR A 252 27.84 -0.89 -12.43
C TYR A 252 28.41 -0.02 -11.30
N GLN A 253 29.19 0.98 -11.68
CA GLN A 253 29.64 2.06 -10.77
C GLN A 253 28.66 3.23 -10.82
N ILE A 254 28.50 3.93 -9.70
CA ILE A 254 27.70 5.17 -9.61
C ILE A 254 28.59 6.35 -9.98
#